data_fbc75b4d95bd58c0cb85bea9445aa0ec
#
_entry.id   fbc75b4d95bd58c0cb85bea9445aa0ec
#
_cell.length_a   1.000
_cell.length_b   1.000
_cell.length_c   1.000
_cell.angle_alpha   90.00
_cell.angle_beta   90.00
_cell.angle_gamma   90.00
#
_symmetry.space_group_name_H-M   'P 1'
#
loop_
_entity.id
_entity.type
_entity.pdbx_description
1 polymer ?
#
loop_
_entity_poly.entity_id
_entity_poly.type
_entity_poly.pdbx_seq_one_letter_code
_entity_poly.pdbx_strand_id
1 'polypeptide(L)'
;MAKVLVVEDEAAIADTLLFSLRSEGHEVQWLQLAQAALQAQQESPADVWLLDVGLPDIDGFETCRRLRQFSQVPVLFLTARDSEIDRVVGFEIGADDYVTKPFSPREVAARVRAILKRTQMQEPLAEPTSAQPCGVFVVDQARAQIRYREQTLVLTSHEWHLLHTLLAQPERVFSREQLLDAIGTPSHAGYERNIDSHIKTLRGKLRAVYAEGEPIQTHRGLGYSYQPERA
;
A
#
# COMPACT_ATOMS: atom_id res chain seq x y z
N MET A 1 9.15 11.68 -13.35
CA MET A 1 8.00 11.42 -14.25
C MET A 1 7.54 10.01 -13.96
N ALA A 2 6.30 9.82 -13.55
CA ALA A 2 5.77 8.50 -13.19
C ALA A 2 4.63 8.14 -14.15
N LYS A 3 4.42 6.82 -14.36
CA LYS A 3 3.33 6.29 -15.16
C LYS A 3 2.14 5.99 -14.25
N VAL A 4 1.03 6.69 -14.46
CA VAL A 4 -0.20 6.58 -13.69
C VAL A 4 -1.26 5.88 -14.54
N LEU A 5 -1.85 4.81 -14.02
CA LEU A 5 -3.00 4.14 -14.65
C LEU A 5 -4.28 4.55 -13.96
N VAL A 6 -5.19 5.16 -14.70
CA VAL A 6 -6.54 5.52 -14.25
C VAL A 6 -7.52 4.49 -14.79
N VAL A 7 -8.26 3.84 -13.91
CA VAL A 7 -9.31 2.86 -14.23
C VAL A 7 -10.63 3.41 -13.73
N GLU A 8 -11.41 3.99 -14.64
CA GLU A 8 -12.64 4.75 -14.37
C GLU A 8 -13.54 4.67 -15.59
N ASP A 9 -14.79 4.28 -15.44
CA ASP A 9 -15.73 4.14 -16.55
C ASP A 9 -16.38 5.47 -16.95
N GLU A 10 -16.49 6.44 -16.02
CA GLU A 10 -17.04 7.76 -16.27
C GLU A 10 -16.00 8.69 -16.91
N ALA A 11 -16.15 8.97 -18.22
CA ALA A 11 -15.25 9.83 -18.99
C ALA A 11 -15.08 11.24 -18.36
N ALA A 12 -16.15 11.83 -17.82
CA ALA A 12 -16.10 13.16 -17.22
C ALA A 12 -15.21 13.22 -15.98
N ILE A 13 -15.18 12.14 -15.18
CA ILE A 13 -14.29 12.01 -14.03
C ILE A 13 -12.87 11.78 -14.52
N ALA A 14 -12.68 10.85 -15.44
CA ALA A 14 -11.39 10.52 -16.01
C ALA A 14 -10.70 11.75 -16.62
N ASP A 15 -11.40 12.55 -17.44
CA ASP A 15 -10.85 13.74 -18.09
C ASP A 15 -10.28 14.75 -17.08
N THR A 16 -10.96 14.95 -15.95
CA THR A 16 -10.50 15.86 -14.91
C THR A 16 -9.24 15.34 -14.21
N LEU A 17 -9.15 14.03 -13.99
CA LEU A 17 -7.97 13.37 -13.41
C LEU A 17 -6.80 13.41 -14.39
N LEU A 18 -7.03 13.06 -15.67
CA LEU A 18 -6.03 13.11 -16.73
C LEU A 18 -5.41 14.50 -16.84
N PHE A 19 -6.24 15.56 -16.86
CA PHE A 19 -5.75 16.94 -16.91
C PHE A 19 -4.88 17.27 -15.70
N SER A 20 -5.36 16.97 -14.48
CA SER A 20 -4.65 17.28 -13.24
C SER A 20 -3.31 16.56 -13.14
N LEU A 21 -3.27 15.26 -13.42
CA LEU A 21 -2.06 14.45 -13.30
C LEU A 21 -1.03 14.76 -14.40
N ARG A 22 -1.48 15.01 -15.63
CA ARG A 22 -0.58 15.45 -16.72
C ARG A 22 0.01 16.82 -16.47
N SER A 23 -0.74 17.74 -15.85
CA SER A 23 -0.21 19.06 -15.47
C SER A 23 0.91 18.98 -14.42
N GLU A 24 0.98 17.88 -13.66
CA GLU A 24 2.06 17.59 -12.71
C GLU A 24 3.24 16.82 -13.35
N GLY A 25 3.20 16.59 -14.67
CA GLY A 25 4.28 15.96 -15.42
C GLY A 25 4.27 14.42 -15.39
N HIS A 26 3.13 13.80 -15.05
CA HIS A 26 2.96 12.35 -15.12
C HIS A 26 2.55 11.88 -16.51
N GLU A 27 2.99 10.67 -16.88
CA GLU A 27 2.41 9.94 -18.01
C GLU A 27 1.13 9.26 -17.51
N VAL A 28 -0.01 9.52 -18.16
CA VAL A 28 -1.31 9.02 -17.68
C VAL A 28 -1.99 8.22 -18.78
N GLN A 29 -2.23 6.94 -18.49
CA GLN A 29 -3.04 6.04 -19.28
C GLN A 29 -4.43 5.92 -18.63
N TRP A 30 -5.49 5.93 -19.42
CA TRP A 30 -6.85 5.73 -18.97
C TRP A 30 -7.47 4.51 -19.61
N LEU A 31 -8.13 3.70 -18.82
CA LEU A 31 -8.88 2.52 -19.23
C LEU A 31 -10.23 2.49 -18.49
N GLN A 32 -11.25 2.04 -19.20
CA GLN A 32 -12.62 2.00 -18.69
C GLN A 32 -12.98 0.66 -18.04
N LEU A 33 -12.19 -0.38 -18.30
CA LEU A 33 -12.49 -1.75 -17.89
C LEU A 33 -11.32 -2.31 -17.04
N ALA A 34 -11.68 -2.97 -15.96
CA ALA A 34 -10.74 -3.64 -15.07
C ALA A 34 -9.91 -4.72 -15.78
N GLN A 35 -10.54 -5.51 -16.65
CA GLN A 35 -9.85 -6.58 -17.39
C GLN A 35 -8.73 -6.01 -18.28
N ALA A 36 -8.99 -4.90 -18.98
CA ALA A 36 -8.00 -4.23 -19.80
C ALA A 36 -6.86 -3.65 -18.94
N ALA A 37 -7.17 -3.15 -17.75
CA ALA A 37 -6.19 -2.60 -16.82
C ALA A 37 -5.25 -3.68 -16.27
N LEU A 38 -5.78 -4.84 -15.90
CA LEU A 38 -4.98 -5.98 -15.44
C LEU A 38 -4.01 -6.46 -16.53
N GLN A 39 -4.47 -6.52 -17.78
CA GLN A 39 -3.62 -6.87 -18.92
C GLN A 39 -2.54 -5.79 -19.16
N ALA A 40 -2.91 -4.52 -19.17
CA ALA A 40 -1.96 -3.42 -19.36
C ALA A 40 -0.86 -3.42 -18.29
N GLN A 41 -1.18 -3.76 -17.04
CA GLN A 41 -0.18 -3.86 -15.97
C GLN A 41 0.84 -4.97 -16.20
N GLN A 42 0.44 -6.08 -16.84
CA GLN A 42 1.37 -7.16 -17.18
C GLN A 42 2.29 -6.79 -18.35
N GLU A 43 1.76 -6.08 -19.34
CA GLU A 43 2.50 -5.71 -20.56
C GLU A 43 3.40 -4.49 -20.34
N SER A 44 2.94 -3.49 -19.61
CA SER A 44 3.64 -2.23 -19.38
C SER A 44 3.28 -1.67 -17.99
N PRO A 45 4.00 -2.09 -16.94
CA PRO A 45 3.68 -1.74 -15.56
C PRO A 45 3.57 -0.23 -15.32
N ALA A 46 2.55 0.18 -14.58
CA ALA A 46 2.40 1.52 -14.05
C ALA A 46 3.05 1.63 -12.66
N ASP A 47 3.39 2.86 -12.25
CA ASP A 47 3.96 3.16 -10.92
C ASP A 47 2.89 3.35 -9.85
N VAL A 48 1.65 3.68 -10.25
CA VAL A 48 0.49 3.82 -9.36
C VAL A 48 -0.81 3.64 -10.13
N TRP A 49 -1.80 3.04 -9.49
CA TRP A 49 -3.16 2.90 -9.99
C TRP A 49 -4.13 3.82 -9.27
N LEU A 50 -5.00 4.49 -10.03
CA LEU A 50 -6.25 5.07 -9.56
C LEU A 50 -7.35 4.12 -10.01
N LEU A 51 -8.08 3.51 -9.09
CA LEU A 51 -9.02 2.43 -9.39
C LEU A 51 -10.39 2.76 -8.83
N ASP A 52 -11.36 2.95 -9.73
CA ASP A 52 -12.76 3.04 -9.30
C ASP A 52 -13.25 1.69 -8.77
N VAL A 53 -14.06 1.75 -7.72
CA VAL A 53 -14.70 0.56 -7.16
C VAL A 53 -15.90 0.13 -8.00
N GLY A 54 -16.60 1.08 -8.61
CA GLY A 54 -17.87 0.85 -9.33
C GLY A 54 -17.73 0.47 -10.80
N LEU A 55 -16.66 -0.21 -11.21
CA LEU A 55 -16.44 -0.58 -12.61
C LEU A 55 -17.49 -1.57 -13.16
N PRO A 56 -17.81 -1.50 -14.47
CA PRO A 56 -18.92 -2.25 -15.06
C PRO A 56 -18.62 -3.74 -15.30
N ASP A 57 -17.35 -4.13 -15.42
CA ASP A 57 -16.94 -5.50 -15.73
C ASP A 57 -16.51 -6.31 -14.49
N ILE A 58 -15.66 -5.75 -13.67
CA ILE A 58 -15.16 -6.38 -12.45
C ILE A 58 -15.12 -5.31 -11.35
N ASP A 59 -15.74 -5.56 -10.20
CA ASP A 59 -15.69 -4.68 -9.04
C ASP A 59 -14.23 -4.34 -8.69
N GLY A 60 -13.96 -3.08 -8.31
CA GLY A 60 -12.61 -2.60 -8.05
C GLY A 60 -11.89 -3.36 -6.93
N PHE A 61 -12.60 -3.84 -5.91
CA PHE A 61 -12.00 -4.67 -4.86
C PHE A 61 -11.52 -6.01 -5.40
N GLU A 62 -12.33 -6.68 -6.21
CA GLU A 62 -11.95 -7.93 -6.87
C GLU A 62 -10.81 -7.69 -7.87
N THR A 63 -10.84 -6.57 -8.57
CA THR A 63 -9.74 -6.15 -9.47
C THR A 63 -8.43 -6.01 -8.70
N CYS A 64 -8.45 -5.36 -7.55
CA CYS A 64 -7.27 -5.22 -6.68
C CYS A 64 -6.79 -6.59 -6.17
N ARG A 65 -7.68 -7.51 -5.77
CA ARG A 65 -7.29 -8.89 -5.38
C ARG A 65 -6.57 -9.61 -6.50
N ARG A 66 -7.06 -9.53 -7.75
CA ARG A 66 -6.40 -10.15 -8.92
C ARG A 66 -5.06 -9.49 -9.21
N LEU A 67 -4.99 -8.16 -9.12
CA LEU A 67 -3.75 -7.42 -9.27
C LEU A 67 -2.69 -7.88 -8.28
N ARG A 68 -3.06 -8.08 -7.01
CA ARG A 68 -2.16 -8.52 -5.93
C ARG A 68 -1.60 -9.94 -6.13
N GLN A 69 -2.16 -10.74 -7.03
CA GLN A 69 -1.59 -12.05 -7.38
C GLN A 69 -0.27 -11.94 -8.15
N PHE A 70 -0.02 -10.82 -8.84
CA PHE A 70 1.17 -10.65 -9.67
C PHE A 70 1.86 -9.29 -9.54
N SER A 71 1.26 -8.30 -8.87
CA SER A 71 1.81 -6.94 -8.75
C SER A 71 1.57 -6.33 -7.38
N GLN A 72 2.56 -5.61 -6.87
CA GLN A 72 2.47 -4.83 -5.64
C GLN A 72 2.40 -3.32 -5.92
N VAL A 73 2.07 -2.94 -7.15
CA VAL A 73 1.90 -1.53 -7.52
C VAL A 73 0.93 -0.83 -6.57
N PRO A 74 1.25 0.38 -6.08
CA PRO A 74 0.35 1.12 -5.22
C PRO A 74 -1.02 1.36 -5.87
N VAL A 75 -2.09 1.23 -5.09
CA VAL A 75 -3.48 1.42 -5.51
C VAL A 75 -4.16 2.47 -4.65
N LEU A 76 -4.64 3.53 -5.30
CA LEU A 76 -5.53 4.53 -4.72
C LEU A 76 -6.97 4.24 -5.21
N PHE A 77 -7.85 3.85 -4.30
CA PHE A 77 -9.26 3.67 -4.67
C PHE A 77 -10.00 5.00 -4.81
N LEU A 78 -10.83 5.08 -5.85
CA LEU A 78 -11.85 6.10 -6.05
C LEU A 78 -13.21 5.45 -5.82
N THR A 79 -14.09 6.04 -5.01
CA THR A 79 -15.35 5.36 -4.68
C THR A 79 -16.46 6.31 -4.28
N ALA A 80 -17.68 5.98 -4.67
CA ALA A 80 -18.89 6.61 -4.15
C ALA A 80 -19.33 6.02 -2.79
N ARG A 81 -18.72 4.91 -2.36
CA ARG A 81 -19.06 4.23 -1.10
C ARG A 81 -18.30 4.87 0.05
N ASP A 82 -19.01 5.49 0.97
CA ASP A 82 -18.45 6.15 2.16
C ASP A 82 -18.61 5.28 3.43
N SER A 83 -18.88 3.98 3.26
CA SER A 83 -19.01 3.13 4.44
C SER A 83 -17.64 2.79 5.02
N GLU A 84 -17.55 2.80 6.35
CA GLU A 84 -16.36 2.39 7.07
C GLU A 84 -15.96 0.94 6.72
N ILE A 85 -16.95 0.10 6.41
CA ILE A 85 -16.77 -1.31 6.03
C ILE A 85 -16.03 -1.42 4.70
N ASP A 86 -16.41 -0.63 3.69
CA ASP A 86 -15.77 -0.66 2.37
C ASP A 86 -14.30 -0.22 2.44
N ARG A 87 -14.00 0.78 3.29
CA ARG A 87 -12.62 1.22 3.54
C ARG A 87 -11.78 0.13 4.20
N VAL A 88 -12.30 -0.52 5.23
CA VAL A 88 -11.60 -1.64 5.91
C VAL A 88 -11.34 -2.78 4.93
N VAL A 89 -12.33 -3.16 4.11
CA VAL A 89 -12.18 -4.19 3.07
C VAL A 89 -11.10 -3.79 2.05
N GLY A 90 -11.09 -2.54 1.58
CA GLY A 90 -10.08 -2.03 0.64
C GLY A 90 -8.65 -2.18 1.18
N PHE A 91 -8.42 -1.83 2.45
CA PHE A 91 -7.11 -1.98 3.08
C PHE A 91 -6.72 -3.43 3.35
N GLU A 92 -7.65 -4.31 3.71
CA GLU A 92 -7.39 -5.76 3.85
C GLU A 92 -6.96 -6.40 2.52
N ILE A 93 -7.42 -5.86 1.40
CA ILE A 93 -7.05 -6.30 0.04
C ILE A 93 -5.69 -5.75 -0.37
N GLY A 94 -5.17 -4.73 0.33
CA GLY A 94 -3.86 -4.14 0.05
C GLY A 94 -3.90 -2.83 -0.73
N ALA A 95 -4.95 -2.01 -0.54
CA ALA A 95 -4.97 -0.63 -1.00
C ALA A 95 -3.96 0.23 -0.23
N ASP A 96 -3.43 1.24 -0.89
CA ASP A 96 -2.49 2.19 -0.29
C ASP A 96 -3.19 3.47 0.17
N ASP A 97 -4.30 3.87 -0.46
CA ASP A 97 -5.11 5.01 -0.01
C ASP A 97 -6.51 4.95 -0.63
N TYR A 98 -7.35 5.94 -0.29
CA TYR A 98 -8.76 5.93 -0.56
C TYR A 98 -9.28 7.37 -0.75
N VAL A 99 -10.08 7.61 -1.76
CA VAL A 99 -10.72 8.90 -2.01
C VAL A 99 -12.20 8.70 -2.29
N THR A 100 -13.06 9.39 -1.55
CA THR A 100 -14.51 9.32 -1.75
C THR A 100 -14.98 10.33 -2.79
N LYS A 101 -15.85 9.88 -3.70
CA LYS A 101 -16.57 10.75 -4.64
C LYS A 101 -17.72 11.51 -3.93
N PRO A 102 -17.90 12.83 -4.13
CA PRO A 102 -17.14 13.68 -5.04
C PRO A 102 -15.82 14.16 -4.43
N PHE A 103 -14.77 14.19 -5.23
CA PHE A 103 -13.44 14.61 -4.81
C PHE A 103 -12.92 15.79 -5.65
N SER A 104 -11.91 16.46 -5.11
CA SER A 104 -11.14 17.45 -5.87
C SER A 104 -10.01 16.74 -6.65
N PRO A 105 -9.85 17.00 -7.98
CA PRO A 105 -8.71 16.47 -8.74
C PRO A 105 -7.35 16.82 -8.12
N ARG A 106 -7.25 17.98 -7.47
CA ARG A 106 -6.05 18.40 -6.73
C ARG A 106 -5.77 17.52 -5.51
N GLU A 107 -6.82 17.06 -4.82
CA GLU A 107 -6.68 16.13 -3.71
C GLU A 107 -6.10 14.80 -4.20
N VAL A 108 -6.68 14.25 -5.26
CA VAL A 108 -6.19 12.99 -5.87
C VAL A 108 -4.73 13.13 -6.29
N ALA A 109 -4.37 14.21 -6.98
CA ALA A 109 -3.00 14.48 -7.39
C ALA A 109 -2.03 14.60 -6.18
N ALA A 110 -2.45 15.24 -5.09
CA ALA A 110 -1.64 15.32 -3.87
C ALA A 110 -1.41 13.94 -3.23
N ARG A 111 -2.42 13.06 -3.25
CA ARG A 111 -2.31 11.69 -2.74
C ARG A 111 -1.41 10.83 -3.62
N VAL A 112 -1.55 10.94 -4.95
CA VAL A 112 -0.65 10.28 -5.91
C VAL A 112 0.80 10.68 -5.67
N ARG A 113 1.09 11.99 -5.49
CA ARG A 113 2.45 12.45 -5.14
C ARG A 113 2.95 11.84 -3.84
N ALA A 114 2.11 11.77 -2.80
CA ALA A 114 2.47 11.18 -1.52
C ALA A 114 2.80 9.68 -1.67
N ILE A 115 2.03 8.94 -2.45
CA ILE A 115 2.26 7.53 -2.76
C ILE A 115 3.58 7.36 -3.53
N LEU A 116 3.77 8.10 -4.63
CA LEU A 116 4.96 8.01 -5.47
C LEU A 116 6.24 8.42 -4.72
N LYS A 117 6.17 9.45 -3.87
CA LYS A 117 7.31 9.84 -3.03
C LYS A 117 7.77 8.70 -2.12
N ARG A 118 6.84 7.95 -1.53
CA ARG A 118 7.15 6.78 -0.69
C ARG A 118 7.83 5.68 -1.50
N THR A 119 7.34 5.41 -2.73
CA THR A 119 7.92 4.41 -3.62
C THR A 119 9.31 4.82 -4.08
N GLN A 120 9.53 6.11 -4.39
CA GLN A 120 10.84 6.65 -4.81
C GLN A 120 11.86 6.75 -3.66
N MET A 121 11.43 6.90 -2.42
CA MET A 121 12.34 6.80 -1.26
C MET A 121 12.90 5.37 -1.07
N GLN A 122 12.39 4.42 -1.86
CA GLN A 122 12.91 3.06 -1.97
C GLN A 122 14.01 2.91 -3.06
N GLU A 123 14.25 3.94 -3.91
CA GLU A 123 15.42 3.93 -4.79
C GLU A 123 16.69 4.24 -3.98
N PRO A 124 17.72 3.41 -4.08
CA PRO A 124 18.93 3.57 -3.29
C PRO A 124 19.78 4.71 -3.85
N LEU A 125 19.76 5.85 -3.18
CA LEU A 125 20.87 6.78 -3.18
C LEU A 125 21.82 6.39 -2.03
N ALA A 126 22.51 5.27 -2.17
CA ALA A 126 23.76 4.98 -1.43
C ALA A 126 24.26 3.58 -1.80
N GLU A 127 25.55 3.39 -1.68
CA GLU A 127 26.31 2.15 -1.82
C GLU A 127 25.61 0.95 -1.16
N PRO A 128 25.92 -0.32 -1.53
CA PRO A 128 25.25 -1.50 -1.02
C PRO A 128 25.37 -1.56 0.50
N THR A 129 24.44 -0.94 1.20
CA THR A 129 24.34 -1.03 2.64
C THR A 129 23.90 -2.45 2.94
N SER A 130 24.80 -3.19 3.53
CA SER A 130 24.66 -4.59 3.90
C SER A 130 23.27 -4.86 4.50
N ALA A 131 22.62 -5.91 4.02
CA ALA A 131 21.41 -6.45 4.63
C ALA A 131 21.59 -6.55 6.15
N GLN A 132 20.77 -5.82 6.91
CA GLN A 132 20.90 -5.77 8.37
C GLN A 132 20.07 -6.90 9.00
N PRO A 133 20.70 -7.84 9.68
CA PRO A 133 19.98 -8.88 10.42
C PRO A 133 19.28 -8.27 11.65
N CYS A 134 17.99 -8.53 11.79
CA CYS A 134 17.22 -8.21 12.97
C CYS A 134 16.54 -9.49 13.47
N GLY A 135 17.26 -10.28 14.27
CA GLY A 135 16.81 -11.60 14.69
C GLY A 135 16.58 -12.54 13.49
N VAL A 136 15.35 -13.02 13.33
CA VAL A 136 14.93 -13.91 12.22
C VAL A 136 14.58 -13.15 10.93
N PHE A 137 14.68 -11.80 10.94
CA PHE A 137 14.45 -10.94 9.79
C PHE A 137 15.77 -10.45 9.19
N VAL A 138 15.77 -10.25 7.88
CA VAL A 138 16.85 -9.57 7.16
C VAL A 138 16.21 -8.47 6.32
N VAL A 139 16.60 -7.23 6.60
CA VAL A 139 16.07 -6.04 5.92
C VAL A 139 17.09 -5.58 4.88
N ASP A 140 16.71 -5.58 3.62
CA ASP A 140 17.44 -4.97 2.51
C ASP A 140 16.70 -3.69 2.10
N GLN A 141 17.13 -2.56 2.64
CA GLN A 141 16.54 -1.26 2.35
C GLN A 141 16.73 -0.85 0.90
N ALA A 142 17.89 -1.18 0.32
CA ALA A 142 18.22 -0.80 -1.06
C ALA A 142 17.30 -1.46 -2.08
N ARG A 143 16.79 -2.66 -1.78
CA ARG A 143 15.86 -3.39 -2.63
C ARG A 143 14.41 -3.34 -2.13
N ALA A 144 14.15 -2.59 -1.05
CA ALA A 144 12.87 -2.58 -0.35
C ALA A 144 12.34 -4.00 -0.04
N GLN A 145 13.23 -4.89 0.35
CA GLN A 145 12.92 -6.29 0.62
C GLN A 145 13.13 -6.62 2.09
N ILE A 146 12.19 -7.40 2.63
CA ILE A 146 12.34 -8.00 3.95
C ILE A 146 12.22 -9.51 3.78
N ARG A 147 13.20 -10.23 4.31
CA ARG A 147 13.15 -11.68 4.41
C ARG A 147 12.83 -12.08 5.86
N TYR A 148 12.00 -13.08 5.99
CA TYR A 148 11.68 -13.70 7.26
C TYR A 148 12.07 -15.18 7.19
N ARG A 149 12.95 -15.64 8.07
CA ARG A 149 13.49 -17.01 8.06
C ARG A 149 13.95 -17.44 6.65
N GLU A 150 14.76 -16.60 6.01
CA GLU A 150 15.32 -16.78 4.65
C GLU A 150 14.30 -16.68 3.50
N GLN A 151 13.00 -16.62 3.76
CA GLN A 151 11.99 -16.43 2.73
C GLN A 151 11.69 -14.95 2.52
N THR A 152 11.75 -14.49 1.27
CA THR A 152 11.38 -13.12 0.91
C THR A 152 9.88 -12.92 1.05
N LEU A 153 9.49 -11.89 1.82
CA LEU A 153 8.09 -11.52 1.99
C LEU A 153 7.61 -10.67 0.81
N VAL A 154 6.43 -11.00 0.28
CA VAL A 154 5.75 -10.18 -0.73
C VAL A 154 4.88 -9.16 -0.01
N LEU A 155 5.38 -7.92 0.08
CA LEU A 155 4.76 -6.85 0.87
C LEU A 155 4.30 -5.71 -0.04
N THR A 156 3.14 -5.12 0.29
CA THR A 156 2.76 -3.81 -0.27
C THR A 156 3.64 -2.72 0.34
N SER A 157 3.62 -1.51 -0.23
CA SER A 157 4.41 -0.38 0.30
C SER A 157 4.09 -0.10 1.77
N HIS A 158 2.83 -0.09 2.16
CA HIS A 158 2.42 0.13 3.56
C HIS A 158 2.88 -0.99 4.49
N GLU A 159 2.73 -2.24 4.09
CA GLU A 159 3.18 -3.39 4.89
C GLU A 159 4.69 -3.37 5.08
N TRP A 160 5.44 -2.99 4.04
CA TRP A 160 6.88 -2.84 4.13
C TRP A 160 7.28 -1.76 5.15
N HIS A 161 6.68 -0.56 5.05
CA HIS A 161 6.97 0.53 5.97
C HIS A 161 6.59 0.20 7.41
N LEU A 162 5.42 -0.43 7.63
CA LEU A 162 5.00 -0.86 8.96
C LEU A 162 5.97 -1.87 9.56
N LEU A 163 6.30 -2.92 8.81
CA LEU A 163 7.22 -3.95 9.29
C LEU A 163 8.61 -3.38 9.51
N HIS A 164 9.13 -2.56 8.59
CA HIS A 164 10.41 -1.89 8.73
C HIS A 164 10.46 -1.00 9.98
N THR A 165 9.42 -0.21 10.24
CA THR A 165 9.32 0.66 11.42
C THR A 165 9.38 -0.16 12.72
N LEU A 166 8.64 -1.26 12.77
CA LEU A 166 8.63 -2.14 13.93
C LEU A 166 10.00 -2.81 14.15
N LEU A 167 10.64 -3.28 13.06
CA LEU A 167 11.95 -3.95 13.10
C LEU A 167 13.10 -2.98 13.46
N ALA A 168 12.99 -1.71 13.07
CA ALA A 168 14.01 -0.70 13.35
C ALA A 168 14.16 -0.40 14.84
N GLN A 169 13.13 -0.65 15.65
CA GLN A 169 13.15 -0.44 17.09
C GLN A 169 12.46 -1.62 17.82
N PRO A 170 13.15 -2.74 17.98
CA PRO A 170 12.62 -3.91 18.66
C PRO A 170 12.11 -3.58 20.06
N GLU A 171 11.05 -4.26 20.49
CA GLU A 171 10.39 -4.13 21.80
C GLU A 171 9.70 -2.78 22.05
N ARG A 172 9.95 -1.76 21.24
CA ARG A 172 9.25 -0.49 21.35
C ARG A 172 7.78 -0.64 20.93
N VAL A 173 6.88 -0.13 21.77
CA VAL A 173 5.45 -0.04 21.45
C VAL A 173 5.22 1.23 20.65
N PHE A 174 4.69 1.08 19.43
CA PHE A 174 4.25 2.16 18.58
C PHE A 174 2.73 2.31 18.67
N SER A 175 2.24 3.53 18.88
CA SER A 175 0.81 3.81 18.77
C SER A 175 0.31 3.66 17.33
N ARG A 176 -1.01 3.50 17.14
CA ARG A 176 -1.61 3.47 15.80
C ARG A 176 -1.31 4.73 15.02
N GLU A 177 -1.36 5.88 15.66
CA GLU A 177 -1.04 7.18 15.08
C GLU A 177 0.43 7.23 14.59
N GLN A 178 1.39 6.80 15.42
CA GLN A 178 2.80 6.72 15.01
C GLN A 178 3.03 5.77 13.83
N LEU A 179 2.27 4.68 13.76
CA LEU A 179 2.34 3.75 12.63
C LEU A 179 1.67 4.33 11.37
N LEU A 180 0.60 5.12 11.51
CA LEU A 180 0.00 5.88 10.40
C LEU A 180 0.99 6.89 9.84
N ASP A 181 1.67 7.65 10.69
CA ASP A 181 2.69 8.60 10.28
C ASP A 181 3.85 7.89 9.54
N ALA A 182 4.26 6.71 10.01
CA ALA A 182 5.32 5.92 9.39
C ALA A 182 4.96 5.46 7.98
N ILE A 183 3.69 5.13 7.71
CA ILE A 183 3.21 4.83 6.36
C ILE A 183 2.85 6.09 5.56
N GLY A 184 3.01 7.28 6.18
CA GLY A 184 2.77 8.59 5.55
C GLY A 184 1.30 8.85 5.19
N THR A 185 0.35 8.20 5.84
CA THR A 185 -1.07 8.47 5.69
C THR A 185 -1.46 9.59 6.66
N PRO A 186 -2.14 10.67 6.22
CA PRO A 186 -2.57 11.73 7.13
C PRO A 186 -3.41 11.18 8.27
N SER A 187 -3.10 11.60 9.50
CA SER A 187 -3.85 11.20 10.71
C SER A 187 -5.20 11.92 10.73
N HIS A 188 -6.21 11.34 10.08
CA HIS A 188 -7.60 11.77 10.22
C HIS A 188 -8.39 10.73 11.00
N ALA A 189 -9.36 11.17 11.79
CA ALA A 189 -10.24 10.29 12.56
C ALA A 189 -10.85 9.19 11.65
N GLY A 190 -10.62 7.93 11.97
CA GLY A 190 -11.07 6.76 11.20
C GLY A 190 -9.97 5.96 10.51
N TYR A 191 -8.77 6.52 10.30
CA TYR A 191 -7.64 5.79 9.68
C TYR A 191 -6.89 4.86 10.64
N GLU A 192 -7.08 5.00 11.96
CA GLU A 192 -6.41 4.15 12.95
C GLU A 192 -6.77 2.65 12.79
N ARG A 193 -8.00 2.35 12.35
CA ARG A 193 -8.44 0.97 12.08
C ARG A 193 -7.74 0.35 10.88
N ASN A 194 -7.20 1.17 9.98
CA ASN A 194 -6.44 0.69 8.83
C ASN A 194 -5.15 0.00 9.27
N ILE A 195 -4.51 0.50 10.35
CA ILE A 195 -3.33 -0.14 10.93
C ILE A 195 -3.65 -1.55 11.40
N ASP A 196 -4.79 -1.76 12.06
CA ASP A 196 -5.20 -3.08 12.54
C ASP A 196 -5.38 -4.07 11.37
N SER A 197 -5.94 -3.61 10.23
CA SER A 197 -6.08 -4.41 9.01
C SER A 197 -4.73 -4.74 8.39
N HIS A 198 -3.82 -3.77 8.26
CA HIS A 198 -2.47 -4.03 7.75
C HIS A 198 -1.68 -4.98 8.65
N ILE A 199 -1.77 -4.82 9.98
CA ILE A 199 -1.15 -5.74 10.94
C ILE A 199 -1.73 -7.16 10.81
N LYS A 200 -3.06 -7.28 10.63
CA LYS A 200 -3.72 -8.58 10.40
C LYS A 200 -3.16 -9.27 9.15
N THR A 201 -3.04 -8.52 8.04
CA THR A 201 -2.51 -9.04 6.78
C THR A 201 -1.02 -9.41 6.91
N LEU A 202 -0.21 -8.57 7.54
CA LEU A 202 1.20 -8.86 7.84
C LEU A 202 1.35 -10.15 8.65
N ARG A 203 0.58 -10.30 9.72
CA ARG A 203 0.58 -11.54 10.52
C ARG A 203 0.21 -12.76 9.67
N GLY A 204 -0.76 -12.63 8.76
CA GLY A 204 -1.10 -13.68 7.81
C GLY A 204 0.08 -14.11 6.94
N LYS A 205 0.81 -13.13 6.38
CA LYS A 205 2.02 -13.39 5.56
C LYS A 205 3.17 -14.00 6.37
N LEU A 206 3.37 -13.56 7.61
CA LEU A 206 4.38 -14.13 8.51
C LEU A 206 4.04 -15.58 8.90
N ARG A 207 2.78 -15.87 9.23
CA ARG A 207 2.31 -17.24 9.54
C ARG A 207 2.39 -18.18 8.34
N ALA A 208 2.26 -17.66 7.11
CA ALA A 208 2.45 -18.46 5.90
C ALA A 208 3.89 -18.97 5.75
N VAL A 209 4.87 -18.24 6.31
CA VAL A 209 6.29 -18.65 6.35
C VAL A 209 6.56 -19.55 7.56
N TYR A 210 6.04 -19.18 8.73
CA TYR A 210 6.22 -19.92 9.96
C TYR A 210 4.97 -19.82 10.84
N ALA A 211 4.21 -20.90 10.93
CA ALA A 211 2.88 -20.93 11.52
C ALA A 211 2.86 -20.64 13.03
N GLU A 212 3.92 -20.98 13.75
CA GLU A 212 4.03 -20.79 15.21
C GLU A 212 4.59 -19.43 15.61
N GLY A 213 5.11 -18.64 14.64
CA GLY A 213 5.73 -17.35 14.90
C GLY A 213 4.69 -16.23 15.06
N GLU A 214 4.76 -15.50 16.16
CA GLU A 214 4.01 -14.26 16.37
C GLU A 214 4.93 -13.09 16.73
N PRO A 215 5.79 -12.64 15.80
CA PRO A 215 6.77 -11.60 16.10
C PRO A 215 6.16 -10.22 16.33
N ILE A 216 4.93 -9.97 15.86
CA ILE A 216 4.23 -8.71 16.10
C ILE A 216 3.26 -8.87 17.25
N GLN A 217 3.54 -8.19 18.36
CA GLN A 217 2.72 -8.22 19.57
C GLN A 217 1.68 -7.08 19.58
N THR A 218 0.51 -7.36 20.16
CA THR A 218 -0.55 -6.36 20.40
C THR A 218 -0.51 -5.92 21.84
N HIS A 219 -0.37 -4.62 22.06
CA HIS A 219 -0.54 -3.98 23.37
C HIS A 219 -1.91 -3.29 23.41
N ARG A 220 -2.88 -3.91 24.08
CA ARG A 220 -4.26 -3.41 24.12
C ARG A 220 -4.32 -1.95 24.55
N GLY A 221 -4.97 -1.10 23.76
CA GLY A 221 -5.09 0.33 24.00
C GLY A 221 -3.82 1.15 23.73
N LEU A 222 -2.65 0.52 23.49
CA LEU A 222 -1.37 1.21 23.27
C LEU A 222 -0.88 1.09 21.84
N GLY A 223 -1.01 -0.08 21.18
CA GLY A 223 -0.54 -0.27 19.81
C GLY A 223 0.17 -1.60 19.58
N TYR A 224 1.29 -1.56 18.84
CA TYR A 224 2.00 -2.75 18.37
C TYR A 224 3.51 -2.63 18.58
N SER A 225 4.19 -3.77 18.78
CA SER A 225 5.65 -3.87 18.82
C SER A 225 6.15 -5.11 18.09
N TYR A 226 7.38 -5.08 17.63
CA TYR A 226 8.12 -6.27 17.24
C TYR A 226 8.80 -6.87 18.49
N GLN A 227 8.59 -8.15 18.70
CA GLN A 227 9.25 -8.91 19.74
C GLN A 227 10.23 -9.89 19.07
N PRO A 228 11.54 -9.73 19.26
CA PRO A 228 12.51 -10.71 18.78
C PRO A 228 12.23 -12.08 19.39
N GLU A 229 12.27 -13.13 18.55
CA GLU A 229 12.23 -14.49 19.09
C GLU A 229 13.43 -14.69 20.01
N ARG A 230 13.18 -15.13 21.23
CA ARG A 230 14.26 -15.54 22.13
C ARG A 230 14.90 -16.80 21.54
N ALA A 231 16.21 -16.74 21.31
CA ALA A 231 17.00 -17.88 20.87
C ALA A 231 16.93 -19.04 21.88
#